data_c6e0fc8a2c5c78bd77adcbf516cd079a
#
_entry.id   c6e0fc8a2c5c78bd77adcbf516cd079a
#
_cell.length_a   1.000
_cell.length_b   1.000
_cell.length_c   1.000
_cell.angle_alpha   90.00
_cell.angle_beta   90.00
_cell.angle_gamma   90.00
#
_symmetry.space_group_name_H-M   'P 1'
#
loop_
_entity.id
_entity.type
_entity.pdbx_description
1 polymer ?
#
loop_
_entity_poly.entity_id
_entity_poly.type
_entity_poly.pdbx_seq_one_letter_code
_entity_poly.pdbx_strand_id
1 'polypeptide(L)'
;MEVISQTAQTYLPQYLVLPDVKKGQSINAQEWKDASNRLVLRLEKVGLMAGAVVASVVASIVAFHPGIVTKDLAVQAAAKPLALTLAAGAFLTAPVAVSEGALIARKELSYLAGVYFISTALLPPVLRKIRSGGGPVTQVWVCFALFQLFRSSFFAGRLLVTRNSKAEEVAVK
;
A
#
# COMPACT_ATOMS: atom_id res chain seq x y z
N MET A 1 -4.79 2.66 8.90
CA MET A 1 -3.92 2.73 7.71
C MET A 1 -3.86 4.13 7.12
N GLU A 2 -4.97 4.83 7.08
CA GLU A 2 -5.06 6.21 6.60
C GLU A 2 -4.08 7.16 7.32
N VAL A 3 -3.96 7.07 8.64
CA VAL A 3 -3.02 7.89 9.42
C VAL A 3 -1.58 7.76 8.94
N ILE A 4 -1.12 6.57 8.57
CA ILE A 4 0.26 6.36 8.08
C ILE A 4 0.43 6.99 6.70
N SER A 5 -0.57 6.87 5.82
CA SER A 5 -0.59 7.54 4.52
C SER A 5 -0.57 9.05 4.66
N GLN A 6 -1.40 9.60 5.55
CA GLN A 6 -1.43 11.04 5.86
C GLN A 6 -0.11 11.53 6.46
N THR A 7 0.51 10.73 7.33
CA THR A 7 1.84 11.04 7.86
C THR A 7 2.88 11.15 6.75
N ALA A 8 2.87 10.21 5.79
CA ALA A 8 3.74 10.29 4.63
C ALA A 8 3.49 11.57 3.81
N GLN A 9 2.23 11.90 3.55
CA GLN A 9 1.85 13.10 2.79
C GLN A 9 2.24 14.41 3.49
N THR A 10 2.21 14.44 4.81
CA THR A 10 2.51 15.65 5.59
C THR A 10 4.00 15.89 5.75
N TYR A 11 4.76 14.86 6.08
CA TYR A 11 6.17 15.01 6.42
C TYR A 11 7.11 14.84 5.22
N LEU A 12 6.79 13.97 4.26
CA LEU A 12 7.66 13.72 3.12
C LEU A 12 7.92 14.95 2.25
N PRO A 13 6.94 15.84 1.96
CA PRO A 13 7.19 17.05 1.18
C PRO A 13 8.24 17.96 1.79
N GLN A 14 8.36 18.02 3.12
CA GLN A 14 9.37 18.82 3.82
C GLN A 14 10.80 18.35 3.49
N TYR A 15 10.98 17.06 3.18
CA TYR A 15 12.26 16.49 2.77
C TYR A 15 12.46 16.46 1.25
N LEU A 16 11.44 16.82 0.46
CA LEU A 16 11.52 16.89 -1.00
C LEU A 16 11.80 18.32 -1.48
N VAL A 17 11.41 19.32 -0.70
CA VAL A 17 11.72 20.72 -0.96
C VAL A 17 13.03 21.04 -0.23
N LEU A 18 14.10 21.31 -1.00
CA LEU A 18 15.32 21.83 -0.41
C LEU A 18 14.98 23.14 0.32
N PRO A 19 15.31 23.32 1.59
CA PRO A 19 15.10 24.59 2.26
C PRO A 19 15.85 25.67 1.47
N ASP A 20 15.23 26.85 1.32
CA ASP A 20 15.87 28.00 0.72
C ASP A 20 17.19 28.27 1.43
N VAL A 21 18.29 27.95 0.78
CA VAL A 21 19.63 28.07 1.32
C VAL A 21 19.93 29.55 1.49
N LYS A 22 19.86 30.04 2.71
CA LYS A 22 20.49 31.33 3.02
C LYS A 22 21.96 31.25 2.61
N LYS A 23 22.39 32.16 1.75
CA LYS A 23 23.75 32.24 1.19
C LYS A 23 24.79 31.88 2.25
N GLY A 24 25.45 30.73 2.08
CA GLY A 24 26.56 30.29 2.91
C GLY A 24 26.53 28.86 3.47
N GLN A 25 25.41 28.13 3.41
CA GLN A 25 25.37 26.71 3.81
C GLN A 25 25.17 25.83 2.58
N SER A 26 26.19 25.10 2.18
CA SER A 26 26.07 24.02 1.20
C SER A 26 25.31 22.85 1.82
N ILE A 27 23.99 22.81 1.65
CA ILE A 27 23.22 21.62 2.02
C ILE A 27 23.52 20.57 0.98
N ASN A 28 24.05 19.45 1.44
CA ASN A 28 24.35 18.30 0.59
C ASN A 28 23.01 17.70 0.12
N ALA A 29 22.63 17.98 -1.14
CA ALA A 29 21.37 17.52 -1.75
C ALA A 29 21.23 15.99 -1.64
N GLN A 30 22.34 15.25 -1.58
CA GLN A 30 22.37 13.81 -1.41
C GLN A 30 21.89 13.39 0.00
N GLU A 31 22.33 14.08 1.04
CA GLU A 31 21.91 13.78 2.42
C GLU A 31 20.40 13.94 2.62
N TRP A 32 19.81 14.96 1.99
CA TRP A 32 18.36 15.19 2.02
C TRP A 32 17.59 14.09 1.30
N LYS A 33 18.07 13.64 0.14
CA LYS A 33 17.48 12.50 -0.59
C LYS A 33 17.55 11.22 0.23
N ASP A 34 18.68 10.97 0.86
CA ASP A 34 18.86 9.81 1.72
C ASP A 34 17.99 9.87 2.97
N ALA A 35 17.77 11.05 3.53
CA ALA A 35 16.83 11.25 4.62
C ALA A 35 15.39 10.95 4.22
N SER A 36 14.95 11.44 3.04
CA SER A 36 13.63 11.15 2.48
C SER A 36 13.44 9.64 2.25
N ASN A 37 14.42 8.96 1.64
CA ASN A 37 14.36 7.52 1.42
C ASN A 37 14.33 6.71 2.73
N ARG A 38 15.12 7.11 3.73
CA ARG A 38 15.07 6.50 5.06
C ARG A 38 13.73 6.68 5.74
N LEU A 39 13.09 7.85 5.56
CA LEU A 39 11.75 8.09 6.09
C LEU A 39 10.72 7.16 5.46
N VAL A 40 10.71 7.05 4.12
CA VAL A 40 9.80 6.12 3.40
C VAL A 40 9.99 4.69 3.89
N LEU A 41 11.24 4.21 4.00
CA LEU A 41 11.53 2.86 4.50
C LEU A 41 11.10 2.64 5.95
N ARG A 42 11.21 3.65 6.81
CA ARG A 42 10.71 3.57 8.19
C ARG A 42 9.18 3.50 8.23
N LEU A 43 8.51 4.33 7.42
CA LEU A 43 7.05 4.30 7.32
C LEU A 43 6.55 2.95 6.75
N GLU A 44 7.24 2.38 5.75
CA GLU A 44 6.93 1.03 5.25
C GLU A 44 7.07 -0.04 6.33
N LYS A 45 8.13 0.00 7.13
CA LYS A 45 8.30 -0.95 8.25
C LYS A 45 7.19 -0.81 9.29
N VAL A 46 6.87 0.42 9.69
CA VAL A 46 5.77 0.68 10.62
C VAL A 46 4.44 0.24 10.02
N GLY A 47 4.20 0.52 8.73
CA GLY A 47 3.03 0.07 8.00
C GLY A 47 2.90 -1.45 7.98
N LEU A 48 3.97 -2.17 7.65
CA LEU A 48 3.99 -3.63 7.65
C LEU A 48 3.72 -4.23 9.05
N MET A 49 4.30 -3.64 10.10
CA MET A 49 4.03 -4.07 11.48
C MET A 49 2.56 -3.85 11.86
N ALA A 50 2.02 -2.67 11.58
CA ALA A 50 0.62 -2.36 11.81
C ALA A 50 -0.30 -3.26 10.99
N GLY A 51 0.03 -3.51 9.72
CA GLY A 51 -0.67 -4.44 8.84
C GLY A 51 -0.68 -5.86 9.38
N ALA A 52 0.45 -6.35 9.89
CA ALA A 52 0.55 -7.67 10.51
C ALA A 52 -0.34 -7.80 11.76
N VAL A 53 -0.37 -6.78 12.61
CA VAL A 53 -1.25 -6.75 13.79
C VAL A 53 -2.71 -6.80 13.36
N VAL A 54 -3.14 -5.93 12.43
CA VAL A 54 -4.52 -5.90 11.94
C VAL A 54 -4.90 -7.23 11.28
N ALA A 55 -4.03 -7.78 10.42
CA ALA A 55 -4.25 -9.07 9.78
C ALA A 55 -4.41 -10.20 10.78
N SER A 56 -3.58 -10.23 11.83
CA SER A 56 -3.66 -11.22 12.90
C SER A 56 -4.97 -11.12 13.69
N VAL A 57 -5.40 -9.90 14.01
CA VAL A 57 -6.68 -9.66 14.69
C VAL A 57 -7.85 -10.11 13.82
N VAL A 58 -7.87 -9.71 12.54
CA VAL A 58 -8.92 -10.10 11.58
C VAL A 58 -8.97 -11.61 11.43
N ALA A 59 -7.82 -12.27 11.23
CA ALA A 59 -7.74 -13.72 11.10
C ALA A 59 -8.29 -14.42 12.37
N SER A 60 -7.88 -13.95 13.54
CA SER A 60 -8.29 -14.53 14.82
C SER A 60 -9.79 -14.39 15.06
N ILE A 61 -10.37 -13.23 14.80
CA ILE A 61 -11.81 -13.00 14.94
C ILE A 61 -12.59 -13.92 13.99
N VAL A 62 -12.22 -13.93 12.71
CA VAL A 62 -12.96 -14.69 11.69
C VAL A 62 -12.80 -16.20 11.87
N ALA A 63 -11.62 -16.68 12.24
CA ALA A 63 -11.35 -18.11 12.40
C ALA A 63 -11.93 -18.68 13.70
N PHE A 64 -11.75 -17.98 14.82
CA PHE A 64 -12.03 -18.53 16.16
C PHE A 64 -13.27 -17.92 16.81
N HIS A 65 -13.59 -16.66 16.51
CA HIS A 65 -14.67 -15.92 17.17
C HIS A 65 -15.63 -15.22 16.21
N PRO A 66 -16.12 -15.90 15.13
CA PRO A 66 -16.98 -15.24 14.13
C PRO A 66 -18.30 -14.73 14.76
N GLY A 67 -18.72 -15.28 15.90
CA GLY A 67 -19.89 -14.85 16.66
C GLY A 67 -19.81 -13.42 17.21
N ILE A 68 -18.61 -12.80 17.26
CA ILE A 68 -18.45 -11.39 17.61
C ILE A 68 -18.99 -10.48 16.48
N VAL A 69 -18.83 -10.93 15.24
CA VAL A 69 -19.21 -10.14 14.04
C VAL A 69 -20.67 -10.36 13.67
N THR A 70 -21.16 -11.58 13.77
CA THR A 70 -22.54 -11.94 13.40
C THR A 70 -23.07 -13.10 14.25
N LYS A 71 -24.37 -13.10 14.52
CA LYS A 71 -25.07 -14.19 15.19
C LYS A 71 -25.59 -15.27 14.22
N ASP A 72 -25.59 -14.98 12.92
CA ASP A 72 -26.04 -15.91 11.89
C ASP A 72 -25.00 -17.02 11.67
N LEU A 73 -25.38 -18.25 12.01
CA LEU A 73 -24.52 -19.44 11.90
C LEU A 73 -24.13 -19.76 10.44
N ALA A 74 -25.00 -19.49 9.49
CA ALA A 74 -24.70 -19.70 8.07
C ALA A 74 -23.60 -18.73 7.59
N VAL A 75 -23.69 -17.49 8.00
CA VAL A 75 -22.66 -16.46 7.70
C VAL A 75 -21.34 -16.80 8.40
N GLN A 76 -21.37 -17.25 9.66
CA GLN A 76 -20.18 -17.70 10.37
C GLN A 76 -19.47 -18.86 9.66
N ALA A 77 -20.23 -19.86 9.21
CA ALA A 77 -19.70 -21.01 8.48
C ALA A 77 -19.07 -20.59 7.14
N ALA A 78 -19.70 -19.66 6.42
CA ALA A 78 -19.19 -19.11 5.16
C ALA A 78 -17.94 -18.22 5.35
N ALA A 79 -17.81 -17.56 6.49
CA ALA A 79 -16.70 -16.63 6.78
C ALA A 79 -15.41 -17.37 7.18
N LYS A 80 -15.47 -18.48 7.90
CA LYS A 80 -14.29 -19.21 8.39
C LYS A 80 -13.25 -19.52 7.30
N PRO A 81 -13.59 -20.07 6.12
CA PRO A 81 -12.63 -20.34 5.06
C PRO A 81 -12.02 -19.07 4.46
N LEU A 82 -12.61 -17.91 4.72
CA LEU A 82 -12.11 -16.61 4.21
C LEU A 82 -11.04 -15.99 5.14
N ALA A 83 -10.86 -16.50 6.35
CA ALA A 83 -9.99 -15.87 7.36
C ALA A 83 -8.58 -15.56 6.84
N LEU A 84 -7.93 -16.51 6.16
CA LEU A 84 -6.60 -16.32 5.59
C LEU A 84 -6.58 -15.28 4.48
N THR A 85 -7.56 -15.30 3.61
CA THR A 85 -7.65 -14.36 2.46
C THR A 85 -7.94 -12.94 2.92
N LEU A 86 -8.81 -12.80 3.93
CA LEU A 86 -9.09 -11.52 4.58
C LEU A 86 -7.84 -10.97 5.28
N ALA A 87 -7.11 -11.84 6.01
CA ALA A 87 -5.86 -11.46 6.65
C ALA A 87 -4.81 -11.01 5.63
N ALA A 88 -4.65 -11.74 4.52
CA ALA A 88 -3.74 -11.37 3.44
C ALA A 88 -4.11 -10.01 2.82
N GLY A 89 -5.40 -9.77 2.54
CA GLY A 89 -5.88 -8.49 2.04
C GLY A 89 -5.62 -7.34 3.03
N ALA A 90 -5.89 -7.56 4.32
CA ALA A 90 -5.64 -6.59 5.37
C ALA A 90 -4.15 -6.27 5.52
N PHE A 91 -3.29 -7.29 5.48
CA PHE A 91 -1.83 -7.12 5.52
C PHE A 91 -1.32 -6.28 4.33
N LEU A 92 -1.74 -6.62 3.12
CA LEU A 92 -1.31 -5.94 1.90
C LEU A 92 -1.83 -4.50 1.78
N THR A 93 -2.88 -4.14 2.49
CA THR A 93 -3.41 -2.76 2.49
C THR A 93 -2.40 -1.76 3.10
N ALA A 94 -1.57 -2.19 4.05
CA ALA A 94 -0.61 -1.32 4.71
C ALA A 94 0.49 -0.79 3.77
N PRO A 95 1.26 -1.64 3.07
CA PRO A 95 2.28 -1.17 2.13
C PRO A 95 1.68 -0.37 0.96
N VAL A 96 0.47 -0.72 0.50
CA VAL A 96 -0.24 0.09 -0.51
C VAL A 96 -0.46 1.51 0.00
N ALA A 97 -0.99 1.68 1.22
CA ALA A 97 -1.30 3.00 1.78
C ALA A 97 -0.04 3.86 1.99
N VAL A 98 1.07 3.26 2.44
CA VAL A 98 2.34 3.98 2.62
C VAL A 98 2.93 4.40 1.28
N SER A 99 3.03 3.47 0.34
CA SER A 99 3.58 3.73 -0.99
C SER A 99 2.75 4.76 -1.76
N GLU A 100 1.42 4.71 -1.65
CA GLU A 100 0.50 5.70 -2.21
C GLU A 100 0.76 7.09 -1.61
N GLY A 101 0.82 7.19 -0.28
CA GLY A 101 1.14 8.44 0.41
C GLY A 101 2.48 9.03 -0.03
N ALA A 102 3.49 8.18 -0.21
CA ALA A 102 4.80 8.60 -0.70
C ALA A 102 4.77 9.10 -2.16
N LEU A 103 4.01 8.46 -3.04
CA LEU A 103 3.84 8.89 -4.44
C LEU A 103 3.07 10.22 -4.53
N ILE A 104 2.03 10.41 -3.71
CA ILE A 104 1.30 11.68 -3.62
C ILE A 104 2.25 12.80 -3.16
N ALA A 105 3.03 12.56 -2.12
CA ALA A 105 4.01 13.52 -1.63
C ALA A 105 5.06 13.90 -2.67
N ARG A 106 5.43 12.97 -3.56
CA ARG A 106 6.35 13.19 -4.70
C ARG A 106 5.67 13.83 -5.90
N LYS A 107 4.37 14.14 -5.83
CA LYS A 107 3.56 14.70 -6.93
C LYS A 107 3.49 13.79 -8.17
N GLU A 108 3.63 12.48 -7.99
CA GLU A 108 3.53 11.49 -9.08
C GLU A 108 2.07 11.05 -9.34
N LEU A 109 1.16 12.02 -9.38
CA LEU A 109 -0.29 11.79 -9.47
C LEU A 109 -0.69 11.11 -10.77
N SER A 110 -0.03 11.44 -11.89
CA SER A 110 -0.34 10.84 -13.20
C SER A 110 -0.04 9.33 -13.20
N TYR A 111 1.07 8.91 -12.59
CA TYR A 111 1.40 7.50 -12.44
C TYR A 111 0.38 6.78 -11.55
N LEU A 112 0.05 7.40 -10.42
CA LEU A 112 -0.94 6.86 -9.49
C LEU A 112 -2.30 6.68 -10.17
N ALA A 113 -2.78 7.71 -10.88
CA ALA A 113 -4.02 7.67 -11.63
C ALA A 113 -4.02 6.56 -12.70
N GLY A 114 -2.89 6.37 -13.41
CA GLY A 114 -2.73 5.31 -14.40
C GLY A 114 -2.87 3.91 -13.79
N VAL A 115 -2.20 3.64 -12.66
CA VAL A 115 -2.31 2.35 -11.96
C VAL A 115 -3.75 2.13 -11.44
N TYR A 116 -4.40 3.16 -10.90
CA TYR A 116 -5.80 3.08 -10.48
C TYR A 116 -6.73 2.81 -11.65
N PHE A 117 -6.56 3.49 -12.77
CA PHE A 117 -7.37 3.30 -13.96
C PHE A 117 -7.27 1.85 -14.48
N ILE A 118 -6.04 1.35 -14.65
CA ILE A 118 -5.80 -0.03 -15.11
C ILE A 118 -6.43 -1.03 -14.13
N SER A 119 -6.18 -0.88 -12.84
CA SER A 119 -6.68 -1.81 -11.83
C SER A 119 -8.20 -1.77 -11.72
N THR A 120 -8.82 -0.60 -11.83
CA THR A 120 -10.29 -0.45 -11.81
C THR A 120 -10.93 -1.00 -13.09
N ALA A 121 -10.27 -0.87 -14.24
CA ALA A 121 -10.76 -1.43 -15.50
C ALA A 121 -10.69 -2.96 -15.53
N LEU A 122 -9.67 -3.56 -14.88
CA LEU A 122 -9.49 -5.02 -14.85
C LEU A 122 -10.41 -5.73 -13.84
N LEU A 123 -10.77 -5.07 -12.75
CA LEU A 123 -11.52 -5.69 -11.66
C LEU A 123 -12.93 -6.15 -12.05
N PRO A 124 -13.80 -5.35 -12.72
CA PRO A 124 -15.15 -5.75 -13.07
C PRO A 124 -15.25 -6.99 -13.98
N PRO A 125 -14.45 -7.11 -15.07
CA PRO A 125 -14.52 -8.32 -15.92
C PRO A 125 -14.07 -9.58 -15.18
N VAL A 126 -13.07 -9.50 -14.28
CA VAL A 126 -12.64 -10.64 -13.47
C VAL A 126 -13.75 -11.06 -12.50
N LEU A 127 -14.36 -10.11 -11.79
CA LEU A 127 -15.47 -10.39 -10.88
C LEU A 127 -16.70 -10.95 -11.62
N ARG A 128 -16.99 -10.43 -12.82
CA ARG A 128 -18.07 -10.93 -13.66
C ARG A 128 -17.82 -12.38 -14.05
N LYS A 129 -16.58 -12.74 -14.43
CA LYS A 129 -16.20 -14.11 -14.75
C LYS A 129 -16.33 -15.07 -13.56
N ILE A 130 -15.90 -14.65 -12.37
CA ILE A 130 -16.08 -15.42 -11.13
C ILE A 130 -17.57 -15.66 -10.85
N ARG A 131 -18.38 -14.60 -10.95
CA ARG A 131 -19.83 -14.68 -10.71
C ARG A 131 -20.53 -15.61 -11.71
N SER A 132 -20.23 -15.49 -13.00
CA SER A 132 -20.85 -16.32 -14.05
C SER A 132 -20.44 -17.80 -13.98
N GLY A 133 -19.24 -18.09 -13.44
CA GLY A 133 -18.76 -19.44 -13.21
C GLY A 133 -19.30 -20.11 -11.93
N GLY A 134 -20.17 -19.44 -11.15
CA GLY A 134 -20.67 -19.97 -9.87
C GLY A 134 -19.59 -20.18 -8.81
N GLY A 135 -18.48 -19.46 -8.93
CA GLY A 135 -17.33 -19.59 -8.01
C GLY A 135 -17.67 -19.25 -6.56
N PRO A 136 -17.01 -19.89 -5.60
CA PRO A 136 -17.20 -19.60 -4.17
C PRO A 136 -16.77 -18.15 -3.83
N VAL A 137 -17.35 -17.61 -2.78
CA VAL A 137 -17.05 -16.25 -2.27
C VAL A 137 -15.55 -16.06 -2.00
N THR A 138 -14.84 -17.12 -1.65
CA THR A 138 -13.39 -17.12 -1.47
C THR A 138 -12.62 -16.57 -2.69
N GLN A 139 -13.09 -16.90 -3.92
CA GLN A 139 -12.44 -16.41 -5.15
C GLN A 139 -12.52 -14.87 -5.27
N VAL A 140 -13.60 -14.27 -4.80
CA VAL A 140 -13.75 -12.80 -4.78
C VAL A 140 -12.70 -12.16 -3.86
N TRP A 141 -12.51 -12.75 -2.69
CA TRP A 141 -11.51 -12.26 -1.73
C TRP A 141 -10.06 -12.52 -2.17
N VAL A 142 -9.81 -13.65 -2.84
CA VAL A 142 -8.52 -13.91 -3.50
C VAL A 142 -8.27 -12.86 -4.59
N CYS A 143 -9.27 -12.54 -5.40
CA CYS A 143 -9.17 -11.48 -6.40
C CYS A 143 -8.83 -10.12 -5.76
N PHE A 144 -9.45 -9.78 -4.63
CA PHE A 144 -9.13 -8.58 -3.87
C PHE A 144 -7.69 -8.59 -3.35
N ALA A 145 -7.22 -9.69 -2.78
CA ALA A 145 -5.84 -9.81 -2.29
C ALA A 145 -4.81 -9.68 -3.43
N LEU A 146 -5.09 -10.30 -4.58
CA LEU A 146 -4.25 -10.17 -5.78
C LEU A 146 -4.23 -8.73 -6.31
N PHE A 147 -5.38 -8.04 -6.27
CA PHE A 147 -5.48 -6.64 -6.64
C PHE A 147 -4.62 -5.74 -5.72
N GLN A 148 -4.64 -5.99 -4.41
CA GLN A 148 -3.78 -5.28 -3.46
C GLN A 148 -2.29 -5.58 -3.70
N LEU A 149 -1.95 -6.83 -3.99
CA LEU A 149 -0.58 -7.24 -4.31
C LEU A 149 -0.09 -6.55 -5.60
N PHE A 150 -0.93 -6.50 -6.63
CA PHE A 150 -0.64 -5.78 -7.88
C PHE A 150 -0.32 -4.31 -7.59
N ARG A 151 -1.20 -3.59 -6.91
CA ARG A 151 -0.99 -2.18 -6.56
C ARG A 151 0.28 -1.97 -5.74
N SER A 152 0.49 -2.80 -4.71
CA SER A 152 1.68 -2.74 -3.87
C SER A 152 2.96 -2.89 -4.70
N SER A 153 2.99 -3.86 -5.61
CA SER A 153 4.14 -4.12 -6.47
C SER A 153 4.45 -2.94 -7.41
N PHE A 154 3.43 -2.35 -8.03
CA PHE A 154 3.60 -1.22 -8.93
C PHE A 154 4.03 0.04 -8.18
N PHE A 155 3.46 0.33 -7.03
CA PHE A 155 3.81 1.50 -6.24
C PHE A 155 5.22 1.38 -5.65
N ALA A 156 5.57 0.23 -5.06
CA ALA A 156 6.90 -0.03 -4.55
C ALA A 156 7.95 -0.01 -5.68
N GLY A 157 7.67 -0.63 -6.82
CA GLY A 157 8.53 -0.61 -8.00
C GLY A 157 8.81 0.81 -8.48
N ARG A 158 7.79 1.67 -8.55
CA ARG A 158 7.96 3.08 -8.92
C ARG A 158 8.85 3.84 -7.95
N LEU A 159 8.64 3.62 -6.64
CA LEU A 159 9.47 4.25 -5.61
C LEU A 159 10.94 3.83 -5.69
N LEU A 160 11.22 2.57 -6.07
CA LEU A 160 12.58 2.07 -6.27
C LEU A 160 13.23 2.65 -7.54
N VAL A 161 12.50 2.71 -8.65
CA VAL A 161 13.00 3.29 -9.92
C VAL A 161 13.33 4.76 -9.74
N THR A 162 12.43 5.54 -9.16
CA THR A 162 12.67 6.98 -8.94
C THR A 162 13.76 7.26 -7.92
N ARG A 163 14.09 6.30 -7.07
CA ARG A 163 15.27 6.34 -6.21
C ARG A 163 16.55 6.25 -7.03
N ASN A 164 16.63 5.34 -8.00
CA ASN A 164 17.85 5.03 -8.75
C ASN A 164 18.13 6.07 -9.86
N SER A 165 17.13 6.48 -10.63
CA SER A 165 17.31 7.44 -11.74
C SER A 165 17.86 8.79 -11.28
N LYS A 166 17.46 9.26 -10.09
CA LYS A 166 18.02 10.49 -9.50
C LYS A 166 19.42 10.32 -8.92
N ALA A 167 19.86 9.10 -8.66
CA ALA A 167 21.25 8.83 -8.26
C ALA A 167 22.20 8.92 -9.45
N GLU A 168 21.78 8.48 -10.64
CA GLU A 168 22.57 8.58 -11.86
C GLU A 168 22.73 10.02 -12.36
N GLU A 169 21.68 10.84 -12.28
CA GLU A 169 21.71 12.24 -12.72
C GLU A 169 22.69 13.12 -11.90
N VAL A 170 22.99 12.71 -10.68
CA VAL A 170 23.95 13.40 -9.80
C VAL A 170 25.39 12.89 -10.00
N ALA A 171 25.57 11.65 -10.45
CA ALA A 171 26.89 11.09 -10.72
C ALA A 171 27.51 11.61 -12.03
N VAL A 172 26.69 12.23 -12.92
CA VAL A 172 27.09 12.74 -14.23
C VAL A 172 27.38 14.26 -14.22
N LYS A 173 27.12 14.96 -13.12
CA LYS A 173 27.45 16.37 -12.91
C LYS A 173 28.61 16.55 -11.95
#